data_d273b7fd78e64ed281083e40541253dd
#
_entry.id   d273b7fd78e64ed281083e40541253dd
#
_cell.length_a   1.000
_cell.length_b   1.000
_cell.length_c   1.000
_cell.angle_alpha   90.00
_cell.angle_beta   90.00
_cell.angle_gamma   90.00
#
_symmetry.space_group_name_H-M   'P 1'
#
loop_
_entity.id
_entity.type
_entity.pdbx_description
1 polymer ?
#
loop_
_entity_poly.entity_id
_entity_poly.type
_entity_poly.pdbx_seq_one_letter_code
_entity_poly.pdbx_strand_id
1 'polypeptide(L)'
;MQKITTGALFLDTFLGGGYDDDVVTTIYGPSGSGKTNLCLVTAVAIARSGKKVLVMDTEGGIAVERIKQICPEYQQILERIIFFNPMTFEEQKETFEHLRTVVNEHIGLIIVDSISMLYRLELGRNEDVYETNSSLGRQIAWLLEIARRKHIPVLLTTQVYSDFDNRDKVKIVGGDLLKYGSKCLMELVKFNNVRGVVLRKHRSLPEGKELKFQIVQRGLEEVT
;
A
#
# COMPACT_ATOMS: atom_id res chain seq x y z
N MET A 1 7.91 11.69 15.99
CA MET A 1 7.35 10.85 14.93
C MET A 1 6.10 10.23 15.50
N GLN A 2 5.01 10.48 14.85
CA GLN A 2 3.73 9.85 15.21
C GLN A 2 3.57 8.57 14.40
N LYS A 3 2.82 7.64 14.93
CA LYS A 3 2.45 6.41 14.23
C LYS A 3 0.95 6.34 14.10
N ILE A 4 0.48 5.75 13.02
CA ILE A 4 -0.92 5.43 12.84
C ILE A 4 -1.13 3.93 13.01
N THR A 5 -2.29 3.56 13.52
CA THR A 5 -2.65 2.14 13.61
C THR A 5 -2.75 1.49 12.23
N THR A 6 -2.33 0.25 12.14
CA THR A 6 -2.56 -0.62 10.97
C THR A 6 -4.00 -1.13 10.91
N GLY A 7 -4.76 -0.99 12.01
CA GLY A 7 -6.08 -1.57 12.20
C GLY A 7 -6.06 -3.01 12.74
N ALA A 8 -4.86 -3.56 13.01
CA ALA A 8 -4.66 -4.88 13.62
C ALA A 8 -3.57 -4.77 14.69
N LEU A 9 -3.93 -5.00 15.96
CA LEU A 9 -3.06 -4.79 17.12
C LEU A 9 -1.73 -5.57 17.03
N PHE A 10 -1.77 -6.80 16.57
CA PHE A 10 -0.56 -7.61 16.39
C PHE A 10 0.41 -7.02 15.37
N LEU A 11 -0.13 -6.41 14.29
CA LEU A 11 0.66 -5.75 13.27
C LEU A 11 1.18 -4.40 13.77
N ASP A 12 0.41 -3.69 14.60
CA ASP A 12 0.90 -2.50 15.31
C ASP A 12 2.09 -2.86 16.21
N THR A 13 1.98 -3.94 16.99
CA THR A 13 3.07 -4.46 17.82
C THR A 13 4.29 -4.86 16.99
N PHE A 14 4.06 -5.53 15.86
CA PHE A 14 5.11 -5.92 14.91
C PHE A 14 5.90 -4.72 14.39
N LEU A 15 5.21 -3.61 14.07
CA LEU A 15 5.79 -2.36 13.57
C LEU A 15 6.19 -1.38 14.69
N GLY A 16 6.15 -1.79 15.96
CA GLY A 16 6.52 -0.95 17.09
C GLY A 16 5.58 0.25 17.29
N GLY A 17 4.28 0.03 17.08
CA GLY A 17 3.20 1.01 17.29
C GLY A 17 2.40 1.37 16.04
N GLY A 18 2.65 0.71 14.91
CA GLY A 18 1.96 0.96 13.63
C GLY A 18 2.83 1.59 12.55
N TYR A 19 2.22 2.13 11.49
CA TYR A 19 2.93 2.80 10.41
C TYR A 19 3.42 4.18 10.84
N ASP A 20 4.63 4.55 10.42
CA ASP A 20 5.13 5.91 10.62
C ASP A 20 4.39 6.90 9.71
N ASP A 21 4.02 8.07 10.25
CA ASP A 21 3.18 9.07 9.56
C ASP A 21 3.88 9.89 8.47
N ASP A 22 5.23 9.92 8.50
CA ASP A 22 6.06 10.74 7.62
C ASP A 22 6.78 9.94 6.52
N VAL A 23 6.36 8.68 6.26
CA VAL A 23 7.03 7.81 5.29
C VAL A 23 6.07 7.14 4.31
N VAL A 24 6.65 6.68 3.22
CA VAL A 24 6.03 5.72 2.32
C VAL A 24 6.40 4.31 2.79
N THR A 25 5.38 3.50 3.04
CA THR A 25 5.47 2.06 3.29
C THR A 25 5.06 1.30 2.04
N THR A 26 5.94 0.46 1.52
CA THR A 26 5.61 -0.43 0.40
C THR A 26 5.36 -1.84 0.89
N ILE A 27 4.19 -2.36 0.55
CA ILE A 27 3.73 -3.73 0.82
C ILE A 27 3.78 -4.49 -0.51
N TYR A 28 4.60 -5.53 -0.60
CA TYR A 28 4.77 -6.27 -1.83
C TYR A 28 4.66 -7.77 -1.63
N GLY A 29 4.41 -8.51 -2.69
CA GLY A 29 4.28 -9.96 -2.65
C GLY A 29 3.41 -10.49 -3.79
N PRO A 30 3.29 -11.82 -3.91
CA PRO A 30 2.53 -12.45 -4.98
C PRO A 30 1.03 -12.11 -4.91
N SER A 31 0.32 -12.39 -5.99
CA SER A 31 -1.14 -12.25 -6.02
C SER A 31 -1.79 -13.12 -4.94
N GLY A 32 -2.82 -12.59 -4.28
CA GLY A 32 -3.53 -13.26 -3.19
C GLY A 32 -2.74 -13.35 -1.86
N SER A 33 -1.60 -12.64 -1.71
CA SER A 33 -0.86 -12.61 -0.44
C SER A 33 -1.50 -11.74 0.65
N GLY A 34 -2.50 -10.90 0.29
CA GLY A 34 -3.25 -10.10 1.26
C GLY A 34 -2.91 -8.61 1.28
N LYS A 35 -2.16 -8.09 0.30
CA LYS A 35 -1.77 -6.66 0.20
C LYS A 35 -2.98 -5.73 0.35
N THR A 36 -3.98 -5.91 -0.49
CA THR A 36 -5.23 -5.14 -0.47
C THR A 36 -5.95 -5.25 0.88
N ASN A 37 -5.95 -6.44 1.50
CA ASN A 37 -6.59 -6.62 2.81
C ASN A 37 -5.90 -5.84 3.92
N LEU A 38 -4.56 -5.79 3.95
CA LEU A 38 -3.82 -4.94 4.89
C LEU A 38 -4.20 -3.47 4.70
N CYS A 39 -4.21 -3.01 3.45
CA CYS A 39 -4.61 -1.64 3.11
C CYS A 39 -6.04 -1.32 3.56
N LEU A 40 -7.01 -2.21 3.30
CA LEU A 40 -8.41 -2.00 3.66
C LEU A 40 -8.63 -1.98 5.18
N VAL A 41 -7.98 -2.86 5.93
CA VAL A 41 -8.07 -2.86 7.40
C VAL A 41 -7.53 -1.54 7.98
N THR A 42 -6.42 -1.05 7.43
CA THR A 42 -5.88 0.27 7.82
C THR A 42 -6.83 1.40 7.41
N ALA A 43 -7.37 1.37 6.18
CA ALA A 43 -8.31 2.39 5.70
C ALA A 43 -9.53 2.51 6.62
N VAL A 44 -10.12 1.37 7.01
CA VAL A 44 -11.26 1.32 7.95
C VAL A 44 -10.87 1.92 9.30
N ALA A 45 -9.72 1.57 9.86
CA ALA A 45 -9.27 2.07 11.15
C ALA A 45 -9.07 3.60 11.12
N ILE A 46 -8.46 4.15 10.07
CA ILE A 46 -8.25 5.58 9.91
C ILE A 46 -9.57 6.32 9.67
N ALA A 47 -10.48 5.77 8.86
CA ALA A 47 -11.80 6.34 8.66
C ALA A 47 -12.62 6.38 9.96
N ARG A 48 -12.53 5.35 10.83
CA ARG A 48 -13.12 5.33 12.17
C ARG A 48 -12.58 6.42 13.09
N SER A 49 -11.33 6.83 12.94
CA SER A 49 -10.76 7.94 13.73
C SER A 49 -11.26 9.32 13.28
N GLY A 50 -12.13 9.38 12.27
CA GLY A 50 -12.72 10.62 11.75
C GLY A 50 -11.95 11.26 10.61
N LYS A 51 -10.80 10.72 10.21
CA LYS A 51 -10.00 11.21 9.08
C LYS A 51 -10.51 10.62 7.77
N LYS A 52 -10.24 11.32 6.66
CA LYS A 52 -10.50 10.81 5.32
C LYS A 52 -9.31 9.98 4.81
N VAL A 53 -9.62 9.00 3.97
CA VAL A 53 -8.63 8.14 3.31
C VAL A 53 -8.77 8.31 1.81
N LEU A 54 -7.66 8.55 1.12
CA LEU A 54 -7.60 8.55 -0.33
C LEU A 54 -7.12 7.18 -0.80
N VAL A 55 -7.86 6.55 -1.68
CA VAL A 55 -7.55 5.20 -2.20
C VAL A 55 -7.54 5.26 -3.73
N MET A 56 -6.39 5.00 -4.32
CA MET A 56 -6.25 4.77 -5.75
C MET A 56 -6.20 3.25 -5.97
N ASP A 57 -7.25 2.71 -6.62
CA ASP A 57 -7.35 1.30 -6.98
C ASP A 57 -7.12 1.15 -8.49
N THR A 58 -5.96 0.64 -8.88
CA THR A 58 -5.59 0.41 -10.29
C THR A 58 -5.85 -1.03 -10.74
N GLU A 59 -6.14 -1.93 -9.80
CA GLU A 59 -6.39 -3.35 -10.09
C GLU A 59 -7.89 -3.69 -10.09
N GLY A 60 -8.74 -2.77 -9.62
CA GLY A 60 -10.19 -3.03 -9.45
C GLY A 60 -10.46 -4.10 -8.39
N GLY A 61 -9.52 -4.29 -7.45
CA GLY A 61 -9.59 -5.35 -6.45
C GLY A 61 -10.32 -4.99 -5.17
N ILE A 62 -10.73 -3.74 -5.01
CA ILE A 62 -11.37 -3.26 -3.79
C ILE A 62 -12.89 -3.44 -3.89
N ALA A 63 -13.41 -4.39 -3.12
CA ALA A 63 -14.85 -4.65 -3.04
C ALA A 63 -15.47 -4.04 -1.77
N VAL A 64 -16.59 -3.35 -1.95
CA VAL A 64 -17.40 -2.81 -0.83
C VAL A 64 -17.81 -3.93 0.13
N GLU A 65 -18.09 -5.11 -0.38
CA GLU A 65 -18.41 -6.32 0.39
C GLU A 65 -17.34 -6.66 1.41
N ARG A 66 -16.05 -6.44 1.05
CA ARG A 66 -14.95 -6.66 1.98
C ARG A 66 -14.95 -5.63 3.12
N ILE A 67 -15.26 -4.38 2.82
CA ILE A 67 -15.40 -3.33 3.84
C ILE A 67 -16.56 -3.66 4.79
N LYS A 68 -17.70 -4.14 4.27
CA LYS A 68 -18.84 -4.63 5.08
C LYS A 68 -18.45 -5.77 6.03
N GLN A 69 -17.63 -6.70 5.58
CA GLN A 69 -17.15 -7.79 6.43
C GLN A 69 -16.25 -7.30 7.58
N ILE A 70 -15.36 -6.35 7.29
CA ILE A 70 -14.45 -5.76 8.28
C ILE A 70 -15.20 -4.89 9.27
N CYS A 71 -16.25 -4.19 8.82
CA CYS A 71 -16.89 -3.12 9.56
C CYS A 71 -18.42 -3.12 9.36
N PRO A 72 -19.22 -3.46 10.39
CA PRO A 72 -20.68 -3.41 10.31
C PRO A 72 -21.22 -2.01 9.97
N GLU A 73 -20.55 -0.94 10.47
CA GLU A 73 -20.89 0.47 10.23
C GLU A 73 -20.30 1.01 8.91
N TYR A 74 -20.14 0.14 7.92
CA TYR A 74 -19.44 0.41 6.65
C TYR A 74 -19.93 1.66 5.90
N GLN A 75 -21.21 2.04 6.03
CA GLN A 75 -21.77 3.22 5.34
C GLN A 75 -21.06 4.50 5.79
N GLN A 76 -20.91 4.70 7.10
CA GLN A 76 -20.19 5.86 7.65
C GLN A 76 -18.71 5.84 7.29
N ILE A 77 -18.12 4.65 7.16
CA ILE A 77 -16.73 4.47 6.74
C ILE A 77 -16.56 4.85 5.26
N LEU A 78 -17.47 4.42 4.38
CA LEU A 78 -17.42 4.74 2.96
C LEU A 78 -17.52 6.24 2.68
N GLU A 79 -18.27 7.00 3.48
CA GLU A 79 -18.34 8.47 3.36
C GLU A 79 -16.99 9.16 3.60
N ARG A 80 -16.03 8.46 4.25
CA ARG A 80 -14.69 8.96 4.55
C ARG A 80 -13.60 8.39 3.65
N ILE A 81 -13.94 7.46 2.77
CA ILE A 81 -12.98 6.90 1.80
C ILE A 81 -13.30 7.45 0.41
N ILE A 82 -12.33 8.12 -0.18
CA ILE A 82 -12.43 8.68 -1.53
C ILE A 82 -11.66 7.76 -2.47
N PHE A 83 -12.38 7.15 -3.42
CA PHE A 83 -11.82 6.22 -4.39
C PHE A 83 -11.48 6.92 -5.71
N PHE A 84 -10.34 6.56 -6.28
CA PHE A 84 -9.89 6.89 -7.61
C PHE A 84 -9.58 5.58 -8.33
N ASN A 85 -10.16 5.38 -9.51
CA ASN A 85 -10.05 4.12 -10.25
C ASN A 85 -9.51 4.37 -11.66
N PRO A 86 -8.23 4.79 -11.82
CA PRO A 86 -7.64 4.95 -13.13
C PRO A 86 -7.52 3.60 -13.84
N MET A 87 -7.81 3.58 -15.15
CA MET A 87 -7.77 2.38 -16.00
C MET A 87 -6.53 2.36 -16.91
N THR A 88 -5.86 3.50 -17.06
CA THR A 88 -4.65 3.65 -17.87
C THR A 88 -3.55 4.34 -17.07
N PHE A 89 -2.30 4.19 -17.52
CA PHE A 89 -1.17 4.88 -16.87
C PHE A 89 -1.27 6.40 -17.02
N GLU A 90 -1.88 6.88 -18.11
CA GLU A 90 -2.16 8.31 -18.29
C GLU A 90 -3.18 8.82 -17.28
N GLU A 91 -4.31 8.12 -17.12
CA GLU A 91 -5.28 8.45 -16.09
C GLU A 91 -4.69 8.38 -14.67
N GLN A 92 -3.75 7.46 -14.44
CA GLN A 92 -3.00 7.41 -13.16
C GLN A 92 -2.20 8.71 -12.97
N LYS A 93 -1.51 9.23 -13.98
CA LYS A 93 -0.80 10.52 -13.90
C LYS A 93 -1.76 11.67 -13.59
N GLU A 94 -2.87 11.76 -14.32
CA GLU A 94 -3.90 12.78 -14.11
C GLU A 94 -4.47 12.70 -12.68
N THR A 95 -4.70 11.48 -12.18
CA THR A 95 -5.15 11.28 -10.81
C THR A 95 -4.14 11.78 -9.79
N PHE A 96 -2.85 11.58 -10.02
CA PHE A 96 -1.79 12.14 -9.15
C PHE A 96 -1.78 13.67 -9.16
N GLU A 97 -2.00 14.31 -10.30
CA GLU A 97 -2.12 15.78 -10.37
C GLU A 97 -3.38 16.26 -9.62
N HIS A 98 -4.49 15.55 -9.76
CA HIS A 98 -5.71 15.87 -9.01
C HIS A 98 -5.52 15.68 -7.49
N LEU A 99 -4.83 14.63 -7.05
CA LEU A 99 -4.54 14.41 -5.63
C LEU A 99 -3.80 15.60 -5.00
N ARG A 100 -2.97 16.34 -5.75
CA ARG A 100 -2.30 17.53 -5.26
C ARG A 100 -3.27 18.62 -4.79
N THR A 101 -4.45 18.68 -5.38
CA THR A 101 -5.47 19.67 -5.06
C THR A 101 -6.37 19.25 -3.90
N VAL A 102 -6.57 17.96 -3.69
CA VAL A 102 -7.49 17.44 -2.67
C VAL A 102 -6.83 17.07 -1.34
N VAL A 103 -5.49 16.95 -1.31
CA VAL A 103 -4.75 16.63 -0.09
C VAL A 103 -4.72 17.82 0.87
N ASN A 104 -5.38 17.66 2.02
CA ASN A 104 -5.49 18.66 3.07
C ASN A 104 -5.37 18.00 4.47
N GLU A 105 -5.54 18.77 5.55
CA GLU A 105 -5.38 18.32 6.94
C GLU A 105 -6.42 17.29 7.41
N HIS A 106 -7.51 17.10 6.67
CA HIS A 106 -8.52 16.07 6.98
C HIS A 106 -8.13 14.70 6.47
N ILE A 107 -7.12 14.61 5.59
CA ILE A 107 -6.62 13.34 5.06
C ILE A 107 -5.69 12.69 6.11
N GLY A 108 -5.97 11.46 6.46
CA GLY A 108 -5.19 10.68 7.42
C GLY A 108 -4.39 9.53 6.80
N LEU A 109 -4.64 9.20 5.53
CA LEU A 109 -3.96 8.09 4.84
C LEU A 109 -4.13 8.22 3.32
N ILE A 110 -3.07 7.87 2.59
CA ILE A 110 -3.12 7.66 1.14
C ILE A 110 -2.73 6.21 0.84
N ILE A 111 -3.53 5.53 0.04
CA ILE A 111 -3.29 4.16 -0.43
C ILE A 111 -3.24 4.17 -1.96
N VAL A 112 -2.25 3.49 -2.53
CA VAL A 112 -2.19 3.21 -3.97
C VAL A 112 -2.04 1.70 -4.16
N ASP A 113 -3.11 1.05 -4.60
CA ASP A 113 -3.20 -0.41 -4.80
C ASP A 113 -3.56 -0.74 -6.27
N SER A 114 -2.55 -0.96 -7.11
CA SER A 114 -1.12 -0.95 -6.92
C SER A 114 -0.45 0.18 -7.73
N ILE A 115 0.67 0.65 -7.26
CA ILE A 115 1.46 1.69 -7.98
C ILE A 115 2.04 1.15 -9.29
N SER A 116 2.15 -0.16 -9.43
CA SER A 116 2.92 -0.81 -10.48
C SER A 116 2.08 -1.46 -11.59
N MET A 117 0.77 -1.62 -11.42
CA MET A 117 -0.05 -2.36 -12.40
C MET A 117 -0.10 -1.65 -13.76
N LEU A 118 -0.57 -0.42 -13.78
CA LEU A 118 -0.71 0.36 -15.01
C LEU A 118 0.65 0.73 -15.61
N TYR A 119 1.63 1.05 -14.76
CA TYR A 119 3.02 1.24 -15.17
C TYR A 119 3.57 0.03 -15.94
N ARG A 120 3.33 -1.19 -15.46
CA ARG A 120 3.78 -2.42 -16.11
C ARG A 120 3.12 -2.62 -17.47
N LEU A 121 1.82 -2.33 -17.57
CA LEU A 121 1.09 -2.40 -18.83
C LEU A 121 1.63 -1.39 -19.85
N GLU A 122 1.95 -0.18 -19.38
CA GLU A 122 2.53 0.87 -20.21
C GLU A 122 3.90 0.50 -20.74
N LEU A 123 4.79 -0.04 -19.89
CA LEU A 123 6.10 -0.54 -20.30
C LEU A 123 6.03 -1.62 -21.40
N GLY A 124 4.97 -2.41 -21.43
CA GLY A 124 4.76 -3.43 -22.45
C GLY A 124 4.24 -2.87 -23.79
N ARG A 125 3.78 -1.62 -23.80
CA ARG A 125 3.16 -0.98 -24.98
C ARG A 125 3.99 0.16 -25.56
N ASN A 126 4.72 0.88 -24.70
CA ASN A 126 5.44 2.09 -25.06
C ASN A 126 6.91 1.78 -25.35
N GLU A 127 7.43 2.29 -26.46
CA GLU A 127 8.86 2.19 -26.80
C GLU A 127 9.71 3.13 -25.94
N ASP A 128 9.11 4.18 -25.34
CA ASP A 128 9.81 5.11 -24.44
C ASP A 128 9.78 4.64 -22.97
N VAL A 129 10.62 3.65 -22.70
CA VAL A 129 10.85 3.12 -21.34
C VAL A 129 11.35 4.20 -20.38
N TYR A 130 12.15 5.15 -20.88
CA TYR A 130 12.72 6.22 -20.05
C TYR A 130 11.63 7.17 -19.53
N GLU A 131 10.72 7.63 -20.38
CA GLU A 131 9.64 8.53 -19.97
C GLU A 131 8.68 7.83 -19.00
N THR A 132 8.35 6.56 -19.25
CA THR A 132 7.50 5.77 -18.35
C THR A 132 8.13 5.62 -16.96
N ASN A 133 9.44 5.33 -16.88
CA ASN A 133 10.19 5.26 -15.62
C ASN A 133 10.26 6.62 -14.92
N SER A 134 10.53 7.68 -15.67
CA SER A 134 10.60 9.05 -15.16
C SER A 134 9.26 9.47 -14.56
N SER A 135 8.16 9.14 -15.23
CA SER A 135 6.80 9.42 -14.76
C SER A 135 6.49 8.70 -13.46
N LEU A 136 6.79 7.41 -13.35
CA LEU A 136 6.64 6.66 -12.09
C LEU A 136 7.50 7.27 -10.98
N GLY A 137 8.74 7.66 -11.31
CA GLY A 137 9.64 8.33 -10.37
C GLY A 137 9.07 9.64 -9.81
N ARG A 138 8.45 10.47 -10.67
CA ARG A 138 7.77 11.70 -10.25
C ARG A 138 6.59 11.43 -9.32
N GLN A 139 5.78 10.41 -9.59
CA GLN A 139 4.65 10.01 -8.73
C GLN A 139 5.14 9.58 -7.34
N ILE A 140 6.17 8.74 -7.27
CA ILE A 140 6.76 8.29 -6.00
C ILE A 140 7.39 9.47 -5.24
N ALA A 141 8.12 10.36 -5.94
CA ALA A 141 8.73 11.54 -5.32
C ALA A 141 7.67 12.46 -4.70
N TRP A 142 6.55 12.65 -5.38
CA TRP A 142 5.44 13.43 -4.85
C TRP A 142 4.81 12.80 -3.60
N LEU A 143 4.59 11.47 -3.58
CA LEU A 143 4.08 10.78 -2.39
C LEU A 143 5.04 10.90 -1.19
N LEU A 144 6.36 10.85 -1.45
CA LEU A 144 7.38 11.09 -0.43
C LEU A 144 7.32 12.51 0.11
N GLU A 145 7.11 13.49 -0.75
CA GLU A 145 6.96 14.88 -0.35
C GLU A 145 5.73 15.07 0.55
N ILE A 146 4.57 14.52 0.16
CA ILE A 146 3.35 14.57 0.96
C ILE A 146 3.55 13.93 2.32
N ALA A 147 4.07 12.69 2.35
CA ALA A 147 4.30 11.99 3.60
C ALA A 147 5.15 12.84 4.56
N ARG A 148 6.27 13.39 4.07
CA ARG A 148 7.19 14.17 4.89
C ARG A 148 6.65 15.54 5.32
N ARG A 149 6.01 16.29 4.39
CA ARG A 149 5.59 17.67 4.67
C ARG A 149 4.25 17.77 5.37
N LYS A 150 3.35 16.81 5.10
CA LYS A 150 1.98 16.83 5.61
C LYS A 150 1.75 15.85 6.77
N HIS A 151 2.74 15.00 7.06
CA HIS A 151 2.57 13.90 8.03
C HIS A 151 1.35 13.03 7.71
N ILE A 152 1.22 12.68 6.42
CA ILE A 152 0.19 11.79 5.92
C ILE A 152 0.88 10.51 5.48
N PRO A 153 0.70 9.39 6.19
CA PRO A 153 1.30 8.12 5.81
C PRO A 153 0.80 7.65 4.46
N VAL A 154 1.68 7.00 3.70
CA VAL A 154 1.37 6.47 2.38
C VAL A 154 1.63 4.97 2.36
N LEU A 155 0.63 4.18 1.96
CA LEU A 155 0.76 2.76 1.69
C LEU A 155 0.75 2.52 0.18
N LEU A 156 1.80 1.92 -0.33
CA LEU A 156 1.87 1.47 -1.72
C LEU A 156 1.84 -0.05 -1.75
N THR A 157 1.08 -0.63 -2.65
CA THR A 157 1.22 -2.04 -2.96
C THR A 157 1.90 -2.22 -4.31
N THR A 158 2.60 -3.32 -4.46
CA THR A 158 3.19 -3.74 -5.72
C THR A 158 3.28 -5.26 -5.80
N GLN A 159 3.22 -5.78 -7.01
CA GLN A 159 3.42 -7.19 -7.29
C GLN A 159 4.92 -7.51 -7.40
N VAL A 160 5.22 -8.79 -7.40
CA VAL A 160 6.56 -9.34 -7.60
C VAL A 160 6.57 -10.22 -8.84
N TYR A 161 7.75 -10.37 -9.41
CA TYR A 161 8.03 -11.38 -10.41
C TYR A 161 9.23 -12.23 -9.98
N SER A 162 9.28 -13.48 -10.44
CA SER A 162 10.39 -14.38 -10.14
C SER A 162 11.67 -13.85 -10.80
N ASP A 163 12.77 -13.86 -10.06
CA ASP A 163 14.07 -13.59 -10.66
C ASP A 163 14.46 -14.77 -11.56
N PHE A 164 14.78 -14.49 -12.83
CA PHE A 164 15.18 -15.51 -13.78
C PHE A 164 16.50 -16.18 -13.41
N ASP A 165 17.40 -15.43 -12.75
CA ASP A 165 18.72 -15.89 -12.35
C ASP A 165 18.73 -16.60 -11.00
N ASN A 166 17.70 -16.34 -10.17
CA ASN A 166 17.59 -16.94 -8.83
C ASN A 166 16.11 -17.08 -8.46
N ARG A 167 15.54 -18.26 -8.68
CA ARG A 167 14.12 -18.55 -8.47
C ARG A 167 13.64 -18.36 -7.01
N ASP A 168 14.57 -18.35 -6.06
CA ASP A 168 14.27 -18.09 -4.64
C ASP A 168 14.20 -16.61 -4.30
N LYS A 169 14.57 -15.72 -5.24
CA LYS A 169 14.49 -14.28 -5.08
C LYS A 169 13.36 -13.70 -5.90
N VAL A 170 12.57 -12.86 -5.27
CA VAL A 170 11.53 -12.08 -5.93
C VAL A 170 12.04 -10.66 -6.19
N LYS A 171 11.73 -10.13 -7.38
CA LYS A 171 11.99 -8.74 -7.74
C LYS A 171 10.68 -7.95 -7.65
N ILE A 172 10.76 -6.78 -7.05
CA ILE A 172 9.62 -5.86 -6.93
C ILE A 172 9.39 -5.18 -8.29
N VAL A 173 8.16 -5.16 -8.77
CA VAL A 173 7.79 -4.35 -9.94
C VAL A 173 7.91 -2.87 -9.57
N GLY A 174 8.58 -2.06 -10.40
CA GLY A 174 9.00 -0.70 -10.04
C GLY A 174 10.38 -0.63 -9.37
N GLY A 175 10.97 -1.79 -9.05
CA GLY A 175 12.39 -1.99 -8.75
C GLY A 175 12.98 -1.05 -7.71
N ASP A 176 14.10 -0.45 -8.08
CA ASP A 176 14.89 0.40 -7.19
C ASP A 176 14.18 1.70 -6.81
N LEU A 177 13.29 2.23 -7.66
CA LEU A 177 12.52 3.44 -7.34
C LEU A 177 11.72 3.26 -6.05
N LEU A 178 11.02 2.12 -5.90
CA LEU A 178 10.27 1.81 -4.69
C LEU A 178 11.17 1.46 -3.51
N LYS A 179 12.26 0.70 -3.73
CA LYS A 179 13.21 0.34 -2.67
C LYS A 179 13.88 1.58 -2.04
N TYR A 180 14.30 2.54 -2.86
CA TYR A 180 14.93 3.77 -2.37
C TYR A 180 13.91 4.76 -1.81
N GLY A 181 12.75 4.86 -2.45
CA GLY A 181 11.68 5.75 -2.01
C GLY A 181 11.09 5.35 -0.65
N SER A 182 10.86 4.06 -0.43
CA SER A 182 10.21 3.60 0.80
C SER A 182 11.19 3.51 1.98
N LYS A 183 10.71 3.90 3.16
CA LYS A 183 11.44 3.73 4.44
C LYS A 183 10.99 2.50 5.22
N CYS A 184 9.88 1.90 4.82
CA CYS A 184 9.39 0.62 5.30
C CYS A 184 9.06 -0.26 4.08
N LEU A 185 9.62 -1.47 4.05
CA LEU A 185 9.35 -2.50 3.04
C LEU A 185 8.84 -3.75 3.73
N MET A 186 7.61 -4.14 3.42
CA MET A 186 6.96 -5.32 3.96
C MET A 186 6.73 -6.33 2.84
N GLU A 187 7.39 -7.47 2.91
CA GLU A 187 7.16 -8.58 2.00
C GLU A 187 6.06 -9.48 2.53
N LEU A 188 5.03 -9.69 1.75
CA LEU A 188 4.01 -10.68 2.04
C LEU A 188 4.32 -11.99 1.35
N VAL A 189 4.32 -13.06 2.11
CA VAL A 189 4.48 -14.44 1.65
C VAL A 189 3.20 -15.23 1.88
N LYS A 190 2.99 -16.27 1.08
CA LYS A 190 1.79 -17.11 1.17
C LYS A 190 2.18 -18.55 1.42
N PHE A 191 1.62 -19.15 2.49
CA PHE A 191 1.77 -20.53 2.85
C PHE A 191 0.39 -21.17 2.97
N ASN A 192 -0.11 -21.79 1.91
CA ASN A 192 -1.47 -22.34 1.91
C ASN A 192 -2.53 -21.32 2.37
N ASN A 193 -3.14 -21.55 3.54
CA ASN A 193 -4.16 -20.66 4.13
C ASN A 193 -3.58 -19.59 5.07
N VAL A 194 -2.29 -19.67 5.41
CA VAL A 194 -1.59 -18.71 6.26
C VAL A 194 -0.81 -17.75 5.38
N ARG A 195 -0.70 -16.50 5.80
CA ARG A 195 0.16 -15.47 5.20
C ARG A 195 1.26 -15.12 6.19
N GLY A 196 2.39 -14.73 5.66
CA GLY A 196 3.47 -14.16 6.44
C GLY A 196 3.75 -12.74 6.00
N VAL A 197 4.23 -11.92 6.91
CA VAL A 197 4.87 -10.65 6.62
C VAL A 197 6.30 -10.71 7.11
N VAL A 198 7.22 -10.30 6.23
CA VAL A 198 8.65 -10.17 6.53
C VAL A 198 9.04 -8.72 6.39
N LEU A 199 9.62 -8.14 7.43
CA LEU A 199 10.13 -6.77 7.41
C LEU A 199 11.47 -6.75 6.69
N ARG A 200 11.50 -6.25 5.46
CA ARG A 200 12.71 -6.20 4.61
C ARG A 200 13.48 -4.90 4.73
N LYS A 201 12.83 -3.86 5.22
CA LYS A 201 13.46 -2.57 5.50
C LYS A 201 12.59 -1.80 6.48
N HIS A 202 13.22 -1.17 7.45
CA HIS A 202 12.57 -0.21 8.34
C HIS A 202 13.63 0.73 8.90
N ARG A 203 13.26 1.98 9.15
CA ARG A 203 14.24 2.97 9.63
C ARG A 203 14.72 2.74 11.06
N SER A 204 13.99 1.99 11.89
CA SER A 204 14.24 1.83 13.32
C SER A 204 14.05 0.41 13.86
N LEU A 205 13.54 -0.52 13.05
CA LEU A 205 13.35 -1.91 13.43
C LEU A 205 14.32 -2.81 12.65
N PRO A 206 14.75 -3.94 13.23
CA PRO A 206 15.64 -4.87 12.56
C PRO A 206 14.96 -5.51 11.35
N GLU A 207 15.73 -5.71 10.29
CA GLU A 207 15.31 -6.46 9.11
C GLU A 207 15.18 -7.95 9.44
N GLY A 208 14.37 -8.66 8.65
CA GLY A 208 14.15 -10.10 8.82
C GLY A 208 13.14 -10.45 9.91
N LYS A 209 12.56 -9.48 10.61
CA LYS A 209 11.46 -9.75 11.54
C LYS A 209 10.27 -10.33 10.78
N GLU A 210 9.67 -11.39 11.32
CA GLU A 210 8.59 -12.14 10.67
C GLU A 210 7.37 -12.24 11.58
N LEU A 211 6.20 -12.36 10.94
CA LEU A 211 4.92 -12.54 11.59
C LEU A 211 4.01 -13.36 10.68
N LYS A 212 3.20 -14.24 11.25
CA LYS A 212 2.18 -15.00 10.50
C LYS A 212 0.79 -14.50 10.84
N PHE A 213 -0.09 -14.50 9.85
CA PHE A 213 -1.48 -14.08 10.00
C PHE A 213 -2.39 -14.82 9.03
N GLN A 214 -3.68 -14.75 9.28
CA GLN A 214 -4.72 -15.18 8.35
C GLN A 214 -5.72 -14.07 8.09
N ILE A 215 -6.33 -14.14 6.91
CA ILE A 215 -7.40 -13.23 6.52
C ILE A 215 -8.71 -13.90 6.95
N VAL A 216 -9.42 -13.24 7.84
CA VAL A 216 -10.71 -13.70 8.37
C VAL A 216 -11.84 -12.73 7.97
N GLN A 217 -13.07 -13.10 8.25
CA GLN A 217 -14.22 -12.27 7.89
C GLN A 217 -14.09 -10.85 8.46
N ARG A 218 -13.69 -10.69 9.73
CA ARG A 218 -13.58 -9.39 10.40
C ARG A 218 -12.23 -8.69 10.25
N GLY A 219 -11.41 -9.11 9.30
CA GLY A 219 -10.11 -8.45 9.05
C GLY A 219 -8.94 -9.43 9.01
N LEU A 220 -8.01 -9.27 9.94
CA LEU A 220 -6.78 -10.04 10.05
C LEU A 220 -6.63 -10.60 11.45
N GLU A 221 -6.14 -11.83 11.57
CA GLU A 221 -5.83 -12.48 12.85
C GLU A 221 -4.40 -13.04 12.83
N GLU A 222 -3.70 -12.86 13.94
CA GLU A 222 -2.37 -13.44 14.13
C GLU A 222 -2.46 -14.96 14.21
N VAL A 223 -1.48 -15.64 13.63
CA VAL A 223 -1.30 -17.10 13.76
C VAL A 223 0.01 -17.32 14.49
N THR A 224 -0.08 -17.92 15.64
CA THR A 224 1.08 -18.34 16.48
C THR A 224 1.72 -19.62 15.97
#